data_7aa151a659358b71d09988b0a12a4f72
#
_entry.id   7aa151a659358b71d09988b0a12a4f72
#
_cell.length_a   1.000
_cell.length_b   1.000
_cell.length_c   1.000
_cell.angle_alpha   90.00
_cell.angle_beta   90.00
_cell.angle_gamma   90.00
#
_symmetry.space_group_name_H-M   'P 1'
#
loop_
_entity.id
_entity.type
_entity.pdbx_description
1 polymer ?
#
loop_
_entity_poly.entity_id
_entity_poly.type
_entity_poly.pdbx_seq_one_letter_code
_entity_poly.pdbx_strand_id
1 'polypeptide(L)'
;MKRIVGSLLIATLGLATLTACDPPYPPELVETIYEQNPVCESGVVSVKALGRSEQLVSTFNDTMIGLCPDMSIELNNSDPALTIQYEQPDGIDGVFAATPLFVDAGVAVTTFSSGVTLTLSLPVLFKILSGEITDWNAPEIVKLNKKIEQIDLPIVVNPVADGKSLEALTNWAKLTKVQIPSKLLTTPESNPNIDLLNVQEGTLSLLPLSVVLNQGFSPSSIQAGTLVAPTDTSVFAGASQFKATPKGSSVQLVQDLALEPEIAKGAEKADTPYQAVFFGWQVLTGEDNLTTRAVGRFLLRMDEQGTLPGASLIGLPSKIRQVSTNLVSKGLKLPKVTIKK
;
A
#
# COMPACT_ATOMS: atom_id res chain seq x y z
N MET A 1 -29.36 -1.27 -87.83
CA MET A 1 -29.41 -0.06 -87.04
C MET A 1 -30.40 -0.29 -85.88
N LYS A 2 -29.92 -0.62 -84.69
CA LYS A 2 -30.75 -0.77 -83.48
C LYS A 2 -30.17 0.14 -82.43
N ARG A 3 -30.93 1.13 -82.00
CA ARG A 3 -30.63 2.04 -80.92
C ARG A 3 -30.89 1.35 -79.59
N ILE A 4 -29.89 1.29 -78.73
CA ILE A 4 -30.02 0.81 -77.34
C ILE A 4 -30.14 2.10 -76.50
N VAL A 5 -31.26 2.23 -75.82
CA VAL A 5 -31.53 3.27 -74.85
C VAL A 5 -31.02 2.73 -73.48
N GLY A 6 -29.98 3.35 -72.98
CA GLY A 6 -29.45 2.99 -71.63
C GLY A 6 -30.22 3.76 -70.54
N SER A 7 -30.88 3.04 -69.70
CA SER A 7 -31.55 3.60 -68.50
C SER A 7 -30.51 3.84 -67.41
N LEU A 8 -30.39 5.09 -67.01
CA LEU A 8 -29.54 5.54 -65.88
C LEU A 8 -30.32 5.34 -64.58
N LEU A 9 -29.96 4.30 -63.83
CA LEU A 9 -30.46 4.11 -62.48
C LEU A 9 -29.63 4.93 -61.52
N ILE A 10 -30.20 6.02 -61.02
CA ILE A 10 -29.59 6.78 -59.92
C ILE A 10 -29.88 6.07 -58.62
N ALA A 11 -28.89 5.39 -58.10
CA ALA A 11 -28.91 4.82 -56.74
C ALA A 11 -28.63 5.92 -55.74
N THR A 12 -29.68 6.46 -55.12
CA THR A 12 -29.56 7.32 -53.93
C THR A 12 -29.14 6.46 -52.75
N LEU A 13 -27.81 6.43 -52.50
CA LEU A 13 -27.28 5.94 -51.22
C LEU A 13 -27.73 6.89 -50.10
N GLY A 14 -28.74 6.48 -49.36
CA GLY A 14 -29.03 7.12 -48.08
C GLY A 14 -27.85 7.03 -47.15
N LEU A 15 -27.16 8.14 -46.88
CA LEU A 15 -26.25 8.25 -45.75
C LEU A 15 -27.09 8.09 -44.47
N ALA A 16 -27.19 6.86 -43.97
CA ALA A 16 -27.56 6.63 -42.59
C ALA A 16 -26.40 7.17 -41.75
N THR A 17 -26.55 8.36 -41.19
CA THR A 17 -25.70 8.84 -40.10
C THR A 17 -25.88 7.90 -38.93
N LEU A 18 -24.99 6.92 -38.85
CA LEU A 18 -24.81 6.15 -37.64
C LEU A 18 -24.33 7.16 -36.57
N THR A 19 -25.27 7.71 -35.82
CA THR A 19 -24.93 8.27 -34.51
C THR A 19 -24.50 7.08 -33.67
N ALA A 20 -23.21 6.72 -33.77
CA ALA A 20 -22.58 5.82 -32.85
C ALA A 20 -22.72 6.49 -31.48
N CYS A 21 -23.67 6.00 -30.68
CA CYS A 21 -23.61 6.24 -29.25
C CYS A 21 -22.29 5.59 -28.80
N ASP A 22 -21.25 6.39 -28.62
CA ASP A 22 -20.04 5.90 -27.97
C ASP A 22 -20.49 5.26 -26.64
N PRO A 23 -20.10 4.01 -26.37
CA PRO A 23 -20.40 3.40 -25.09
C PRO A 23 -19.90 4.31 -23.97
N PRO A 24 -20.63 4.42 -22.85
CA PRO A 24 -20.17 5.21 -21.74
C PRO A 24 -18.75 4.73 -21.35
N TYR A 25 -17.86 5.68 -21.07
CA TYR A 25 -16.50 5.34 -20.63
C TYR A 25 -16.59 4.35 -19.45
N PRO A 26 -15.70 3.33 -19.42
CA PRO A 26 -15.58 2.46 -18.27
C PRO A 26 -15.38 3.30 -17.00
N PRO A 27 -15.96 2.92 -15.85
CA PRO A 27 -15.83 3.66 -14.60
C PRO A 27 -14.40 4.02 -14.23
N GLU A 28 -13.45 3.11 -14.51
CA GLU A 28 -12.00 3.30 -14.31
C GLU A 28 -11.43 4.45 -15.14
N LEU A 29 -11.88 4.60 -16.40
CA LEU A 29 -11.44 5.71 -17.24
C LEU A 29 -12.03 7.04 -16.78
N VAL A 30 -13.29 7.04 -16.32
CA VAL A 30 -13.94 8.22 -15.75
C VAL A 30 -13.21 8.65 -14.49
N GLU A 31 -12.83 7.70 -13.62
CA GLU A 31 -12.05 7.95 -12.42
C GLU A 31 -10.68 8.55 -12.76
N THR A 32 -9.97 7.98 -13.73
CA THR A 32 -8.68 8.51 -14.22
C THR A 32 -8.80 9.94 -14.72
N ILE A 33 -9.87 10.27 -15.45
CA ILE A 33 -10.12 11.64 -15.93
C ILE A 33 -10.40 12.59 -14.76
N TYR A 34 -11.13 12.17 -13.73
CA TYR A 34 -11.37 12.96 -12.53
C TYR A 34 -10.07 13.21 -11.75
N GLU A 35 -9.17 12.25 -11.73
CA GLU A 35 -7.89 12.35 -11.05
C GLU A 35 -6.89 13.23 -11.80
N GLN A 36 -6.94 13.27 -13.12
CA GLN A 36 -6.07 14.15 -13.93
C GLN A 36 -6.31 15.64 -13.70
N ASN A 37 -7.47 16.01 -13.16
CA ASN A 37 -7.78 17.39 -12.82
C ASN A 37 -7.62 17.61 -11.32
N PRO A 38 -6.49 18.11 -10.83
CA PRO A 38 -6.30 18.38 -9.41
C PRO A 38 -7.31 19.45 -8.93
N VAL A 39 -7.72 19.35 -7.70
CA VAL A 39 -8.43 20.42 -7.01
C VAL A 39 -7.37 21.25 -6.32
N CYS A 40 -7.08 22.42 -6.85
CA CYS A 40 -6.12 23.36 -6.28
C CYS A 40 -6.87 24.38 -5.40
N GLU A 41 -6.39 24.50 -4.19
CA GLU A 41 -6.74 25.56 -3.24
C GLU A 41 -5.49 26.37 -2.97
N SER A 42 -5.62 27.56 -2.34
CA SER A 42 -4.45 28.37 -2.01
C SER A 42 -4.07 28.17 -0.54
N GLY A 43 -2.77 28.03 -0.27
CA GLY A 43 -2.23 27.98 1.09
C GLY A 43 -1.15 26.92 1.31
N VAL A 44 -0.57 26.96 2.50
CA VAL A 44 0.44 26.00 2.96
C VAL A 44 -0.19 25.12 4.01
N VAL A 45 -0.04 23.81 3.87
CA VAL A 45 -0.51 22.82 4.85
C VAL A 45 0.68 22.29 5.63
N SER A 46 0.65 22.45 6.96
CA SER A 46 1.66 21.90 7.86
C SER A 46 1.48 20.39 7.99
N VAL A 47 2.55 19.64 7.72
CA VAL A 47 2.55 18.17 7.71
C VAL A 47 3.53 17.63 8.73
N LYS A 48 3.07 16.72 9.58
CA LYS A 48 3.92 15.86 10.39
C LYS A 48 4.02 14.50 9.71
N ALA A 49 5.23 14.06 9.46
CA ALA A 49 5.49 12.73 8.94
C ALA A 49 6.36 11.94 9.91
N LEU A 50 6.05 10.67 10.11
CA LEU A 50 6.83 9.81 10.99
C LEU A 50 8.01 9.21 10.22
N GLY A 51 9.23 9.61 10.61
CA GLY A 51 10.50 9.02 10.17
C GLY A 51 10.59 8.82 8.65
N ARG A 52 10.34 7.61 8.19
CA ARG A 52 10.48 7.21 6.77
C ARG A 52 9.57 7.93 5.79
N SER A 53 8.44 8.44 6.25
CA SER A 53 7.51 9.20 5.40
C SER A 53 7.90 10.67 5.22
N GLU A 54 8.96 11.16 5.89
CA GLU A 54 9.44 12.54 5.69
C GLU A 54 9.94 12.78 4.25
N GLN A 55 10.63 11.81 3.66
CA GLN A 55 11.07 11.90 2.27
C GLN A 55 9.91 12.02 1.29
N LEU A 56 8.78 11.36 1.57
CA LEU A 56 7.58 11.46 0.75
C LEU A 56 7.01 12.88 0.72
N VAL A 57 7.09 13.62 1.84
CA VAL A 57 6.55 14.97 1.91
C VAL A 57 7.24 15.87 0.89
N SER A 58 8.58 15.78 0.74
CA SER A 58 9.30 16.54 -0.28
C SER A 58 8.84 16.16 -1.70
N THR A 59 8.75 14.85 -1.99
CA THR A 59 8.33 14.36 -3.31
C THR A 59 6.91 14.84 -3.65
N PHE A 60 5.98 14.73 -2.72
CA PHE A 60 4.61 15.19 -2.92
C PHE A 60 4.53 16.70 -3.10
N ASN A 61 5.34 17.48 -2.35
CA ASN A 61 5.37 18.91 -2.47
C ASN A 61 5.85 19.38 -3.85
N ASP A 62 6.89 18.75 -4.37
CA ASP A 62 7.45 19.09 -5.69
C ASP A 62 6.43 18.87 -6.81
N THR A 63 5.70 17.75 -6.77
CA THR A 63 4.64 17.46 -7.74
C THR A 63 3.45 18.41 -7.55
N MET A 64 3.09 18.70 -6.29
CA MET A 64 1.96 19.56 -5.95
C MET A 64 2.17 20.99 -6.48
N ILE A 65 3.33 21.59 -6.22
CA ILE A 65 3.68 22.94 -6.72
C ILE A 65 3.66 22.98 -8.25
N GLY A 66 4.08 21.90 -8.91
CA GLY A 66 4.04 21.80 -10.38
C GLY A 66 2.63 21.85 -10.98
N LEU A 67 1.63 21.34 -10.26
CA LEU A 67 0.23 21.25 -10.71
C LEU A 67 -0.66 22.34 -10.09
N CYS A 68 -0.39 22.74 -8.85
CA CYS A 68 -1.14 23.71 -8.07
C CYS A 68 -0.17 24.72 -7.43
N PRO A 69 0.32 25.73 -8.19
CA PRO A 69 1.40 26.62 -7.74
C PRO A 69 1.12 27.39 -6.45
N ASP A 70 -0.15 27.63 -6.13
CA ASP A 70 -0.56 28.37 -4.93
C ASP A 70 -0.81 27.43 -3.71
N MET A 71 -0.58 26.12 -3.87
CA MET A 71 -0.78 25.12 -2.83
C MET A 71 0.53 24.38 -2.56
N SER A 72 0.90 24.25 -1.27
CA SER A 72 2.12 23.55 -0.88
C SER A 72 1.98 22.87 0.48
N ILE A 73 2.91 21.99 0.78
CA ILE A 73 3.04 21.34 2.08
C ILE A 73 4.41 21.65 2.68
N GLU A 74 4.48 21.78 4.01
CA GLU A 74 5.74 21.94 4.73
C GLU A 74 5.80 21.00 5.95
N LEU A 75 6.99 20.48 6.24
CA LEU A 75 7.21 19.68 7.44
C LEU A 75 7.11 20.57 8.69
N ASN A 76 6.18 20.26 9.57
CA ASN A 76 6.00 20.93 10.84
C ASN A 76 5.52 19.93 11.91
N ASN A 77 6.38 19.65 12.87
CA ASN A 77 6.08 18.67 13.93
C ASN A 77 5.33 19.26 15.13
N SER A 78 5.20 20.59 15.23
CA SER A 78 4.64 21.25 16.41
C SER A 78 3.14 21.43 16.34
N ASP A 79 2.62 21.81 15.16
CA ASP A 79 1.18 22.07 14.95
C ASP A 79 0.78 21.61 13.53
N PRO A 80 0.72 20.31 13.30
CA PRO A 80 0.41 19.77 11.97
C PRO A 80 -1.09 19.80 11.69
N ALA A 81 -1.47 20.32 10.53
CA ALA A 81 -2.83 20.18 10.00
C ALA A 81 -3.07 18.80 9.35
N LEU A 82 -1.99 18.13 8.96
CA LEU A 82 -2.00 16.78 8.41
C LEU A 82 -0.88 15.95 9.05
N THR A 83 -1.20 14.75 9.51
CA THR A 83 -0.21 13.80 10.03
C THR A 83 -0.18 12.54 9.18
N ILE A 84 1.02 12.07 8.79
CA ILE A 84 1.24 10.77 8.14
C ILE A 84 1.78 9.82 9.22
N GLN A 85 1.06 8.72 9.48
CA GLN A 85 1.38 7.78 10.57
C GLN A 85 0.96 6.35 10.24
N TYR A 86 1.45 5.37 11.01
CA TYR A 86 1.07 3.96 10.85
C TYR A 86 -0.14 3.55 11.72
N GLU A 87 -0.47 4.30 12.74
CA GLU A 87 -1.64 4.03 13.58
C GLU A 87 -2.90 4.58 12.94
N GLN A 88 -3.94 3.73 12.90
CA GLN A 88 -5.29 4.22 12.60
C GLN A 88 -5.73 5.14 13.75
N PRO A 89 -6.18 6.36 13.46
CA PRO A 89 -6.69 7.22 14.51
C PRO A 89 -8.06 6.74 14.96
N ASP A 90 -8.15 6.27 16.21
CA ASP A 90 -9.41 5.93 16.86
C ASP A 90 -9.77 7.00 17.89
N GLY A 91 -10.91 7.68 17.66
CA GLY A 91 -11.50 8.63 18.64
C GLY A 91 -10.66 9.84 18.98
N ILE A 92 -9.78 10.29 18.09
CA ILE A 92 -8.97 11.51 18.30
C ILE A 92 -9.86 12.74 18.07
N ASP A 93 -9.97 13.59 19.09
CA ASP A 93 -10.68 14.86 18.96
C ASP A 93 -10.01 15.78 17.92
N GLY A 94 -10.82 16.51 17.16
CA GLY A 94 -10.33 17.43 16.14
C GLY A 94 -9.94 16.76 14.82
N VAL A 95 -10.12 15.43 14.64
CA VAL A 95 -9.93 14.76 13.36
C VAL A 95 -11.18 14.95 12.50
N PHE A 96 -11.03 15.64 11.37
CA PHE A 96 -12.13 15.82 10.42
C PHE A 96 -12.07 14.90 9.19
N ALA A 97 -10.89 14.32 8.90
CA ALA A 97 -10.75 13.20 7.96
C ALA A 97 -9.53 12.35 8.29
N ALA A 98 -9.68 11.03 8.23
CA ALA A 98 -8.58 10.08 8.34
C ALA A 98 -8.74 8.95 7.33
N THR A 99 -7.73 8.75 6.50
CA THR A 99 -7.79 7.74 5.43
C THR A 99 -6.47 7.01 5.29
N PRO A 100 -6.49 5.74 4.84
CA PRO A 100 -5.29 5.09 4.35
C PRO A 100 -4.62 5.94 3.26
N LEU A 101 -3.29 5.94 3.23
CA LEU A 101 -2.47 6.67 2.27
C LEU A 101 -1.56 5.74 1.47
N PHE A 102 -0.98 4.72 2.11
CA PHE A 102 -0.12 3.73 1.47
C PHE A 102 -0.21 2.39 2.18
N VAL A 103 0.40 1.38 1.57
CA VAL A 103 0.52 0.02 2.11
C VAL A 103 1.97 -0.28 2.44
N ASP A 104 2.19 -0.99 3.53
CA ASP A 104 3.44 -1.63 3.90
C ASP A 104 3.15 -3.04 4.43
N ALA A 105 4.18 -3.83 4.72
CA ALA A 105 4.00 -5.19 5.22
C ALA A 105 4.95 -5.49 6.37
N GLY A 106 4.48 -6.28 7.33
CA GLY A 106 5.33 -6.86 8.36
C GLY A 106 6.08 -8.06 7.81
N VAL A 107 7.41 -8.02 7.85
CA VAL A 107 8.25 -9.10 7.33
C VAL A 107 9.25 -9.59 8.35
N ALA A 108 9.65 -10.85 8.20
CA ALA A 108 10.81 -11.42 8.89
C ALA A 108 12.04 -11.22 7.99
N VAL A 109 13.12 -10.71 8.53
CA VAL A 109 14.41 -10.58 7.85
C VAL A 109 15.49 -11.29 8.66
N THR A 110 16.34 -12.02 7.95
CA THR A 110 17.49 -12.73 8.53
C THR A 110 18.78 -12.13 8.01
N THR A 111 19.75 -11.94 8.88
CA THR A 111 21.04 -11.38 8.50
C THR A 111 22.11 -12.45 8.49
N PHE A 112 22.58 -12.80 7.28
CA PHE A 112 23.70 -13.72 7.06
C PHE A 112 24.75 -13.07 6.19
N SER A 113 26.03 -13.24 6.51
CA SER A 113 27.13 -12.75 5.70
C SER A 113 27.15 -13.31 4.27
N SER A 114 26.57 -14.49 4.08
CA SER A 114 26.39 -15.13 2.77
C SER A 114 25.30 -14.48 1.90
N GLY A 115 24.49 -13.55 2.44
CA GLY A 115 23.35 -12.96 1.75
C GLY A 115 22.19 -13.92 1.49
N VAL A 116 22.19 -15.09 2.10
CA VAL A 116 21.13 -16.09 1.94
C VAL A 116 19.82 -15.60 2.55
N THR A 117 18.73 -15.75 1.78
CA THR A 117 17.37 -15.48 2.25
C THR A 117 16.65 -16.79 2.50
N LEU A 118 16.10 -16.98 3.69
CA LEU A 118 15.40 -18.21 4.08
C LEU A 118 13.89 -18.14 3.78
N THR A 119 13.32 -19.30 3.53
CA THR A 119 11.89 -19.54 3.61
C THR A 119 11.55 -19.97 5.02
N LEU A 120 10.57 -19.33 5.64
CA LEU A 120 10.01 -19.70 6.93
C LEU A 120 8.53 -20.09 6.76
N SER A 121 7.98 -20.86 7.68
CA SER A 121 6.52 -20.96 7.82
C SER A 121 6.08 -20.16 9.05
N LEU A 122 4.82 -19.71 9.10
CA LEU A 122 4.32 -19.03 10.29
C LEU A 122 4.54 -19.83 11.59
N PRO A 123 4.26 -21.17 11.65
CA PRO A 123 4.57 -21.96 12.84
C PRO A 123 6.06 -21.94 13.21
N VAL A 124 6.96 -22.06 12.23
CA VAL A 124 8.41 -22.02 12.46
C VAL A 124 8.84 -20.65 12.96
N LEU A 125 8.36 -19.58 12.33
CA LEU A 125 8.64 -18.21 12.75
C LEU A 125 8.24 -18.00 14.23
N PHE A 126 7.03 -18.40 14.63
CA PHE A 126 6.59 -18.23 16.01
C PHE A 126 7.32 -19.12 17.00
N LYS A 127 7.76 -20.33 16.61
CA LYS A 127 8.65 -21.16 17.44
C LYS A 127 10.03 -20.51 17.65
N ILE A 128 10.57 -19.86 16.63
CA ILE A 128 11.81 -19.07 16.78
C ILE A 128 11.56 -17.89 17.74
N LEU A 129 10.49 -17.14 17.53
CA LEU A 129 10.15 -15.99 18.36
C LEU A 129 9.84 -16.35 19.82
N SER A 130 9.46 -17.59 20.11
CA SER A 130 9.25 -18.09 21.49
C SER A 130 10.50 -18.72 22.10
N GLY A 131 11.56 -18.93 21.31
CA GLY A 131 12.77 -19.61 21.75
C GLY A 131 12.67 -21.15 21.79
N GLU A 132 11.64 -21.73 21.16
CA GLU A 132 11.53 -23.18 20.97
C GLU A 132 12.51 -23.69 19.89
N ILE A 133 12.82 -22.89 18.89
CA ILE A 133 13.85 -23.14 17.89
C ILE A 133 14.95 -22.12 18.08
N THR A 134 16.15 -22.58 18.34
CA THR A 134 17.32 -21.75 18.70
C THR A 134 18.49 -21.85 17.73
N ASP A 135 18.38 -22.71 16.72
CA ASP A 135 19.43 -22.94 15.73
C ASP A 135 18.88 -22.93 14.32
N TRP A 136 19.64 -22.31 13.38
CA TRP A 136 19.24 -22.26 11.97
C TRP A 136 19.29 -23.61 11.26
N ASN A 137 20.02 -24.59 11.81
CA ASN A 137 20.06 -25.98 11.33
C ASN A 137 18.90 -26.84 11.86
N ALA A 138 17.93 -26.27 12.56
CA ALA A 138 16.76 -27.02 13.05
C ALA A 138 16.04 -27.74 11.90
N PRO A 139 15.60 -29.01 12.10
CA PRO A 139 15.02 -29.81 11.01
C PRO A 139 13.84 -29.18 10.31
N GLU A 140 13.04 -28.41 11.01
CA GLU A 140 11.88 -27.68 10.45
C GLU A 140 12.32 -26.59 9.46
N ILE A 141 13.41 -25.88 9.74
CA ILE A 141 13.99 -24.85 8.87
C ILE A 141 14.68 -25.50 7.66
N VAL A 142 15.52 -26.51 7.91
CA VAL A 142 16.22 -27.27 6.85
C VAL A 142 15.23 -27.88 5.86
N LYS A 143 14.10 -28.41 6.34
CA LYS A 143 13.04 -28.99 5.49
C LYS A 143 12.47 -27.98 4.51
N LEU A 144 12.32 -26.74 4.91
CA LEU A 144 11.81 -25.64 4.04
C LEU A 144 12.90 -25.13 3.07
N ASN A 145 14.17 -25.31 3.40
CA ASN A 145 15.32 -24.71 2.72
C ASN A 145 16.30 -25.75 2.14
N LYS A 146 15.81 -26.86 1.62
CA LYS A 146 16.61 -28.02 1.16
C LYS A 146 17.68 -27.71 0.09
N LYS A 147 17.56 -26.58 -0.63
CA LYS A 147 18.48 -26.17 -1.68
C LYS A 147 19.58 -25.20 -1.16
N ILE A 148 19.48 -24.80 0.09
CA ILE A 148 20.40 -23.88 0.73
C ILE A 148 21.37 -24.72 1.56
N GLU A 149 22.65 -24.34 1.54
CA GLU A 149 23.66 -24.95 2.41
C GLU A 149 23.23 -24.80 3.87
N GLN A 150 23.46 -25.84 4.65
CA GLN A 150 23.09 -25.85 6.05
C GLN A 150 23.84 -24.76 6.82
N ILE A 151 23.09 -23.93 7.52
CA ILE A 151 23.62 -22.82 8.33
C ILE A 151 23.77 -23.34 9.77
N ASP A 152 25.00 -23.51 10.20
CA ASP A 152 25.33 -23.96 11.56
C ASP A 152 25.62 -22.75 12.46
N LEU A 153 24.57 -22.00 12.78
CA LEU A 153 24.60 -20.81 13.62
C LEU A 153 23.43 -20.80 14.59
N PRO A 154 23.64 -20.28 15.81
CA PRO A 154 22.53 -20.01 16.72
C PRO A 154 21.65 -18.89 16.17
N ILE A 155 20.36 -18.99 16.46
CA ILE A 155 19.41 -17.92 16.14
C ILE A 155 19.50 -16.83 17.21
N VAL A 156 19.75 -15.61 16.78
CA VAL A 156 19.62 -14.42 17.62
C VAL A 156 18.32 -13.73 17.29
N VAL A 157 17.36 -13.75 18.21
CA VAL A 157 16.12 -12.99 18.03
C VAL A 157 16.36 -11.56 18.47
N ASN A 158 16.12 -10.60 17.58
CA ASN A 158 16.17 -9.20 17.96
C ASN A 158 15.09 -8.92 19.03
N PRO A 159 15.45 -8.37 20.19
CA PRO A 159 14.49 -8.14 21.27
C PRO A 159 13.44 -7.06 20.92
N VAL A 160 13.72 -6.24 19.92
CA VAL A 160 12.84 -5.18 19.45
C VAL A 160 12.23 -5.58 18.13
N ALA A 161 10.91 -5.46 18.03
CA ALA A 161 10.16 -5.64 16.79
C ALA A 161 9.34 -4.39 16.50
N ASP A 162 9.18 -4.06 15.25
CA ASP A 162 8.19 -3.06 14.85
C ASP A 162 6.79 -3.53 15.25
N GLY A 163 6.06 -2.69 16.01
CA GLY A 163 4.76 -3.05 16.56
C GLY A 163 3.74 -3.40 15.48
N LYS A 164 3.74 -2.68 14.37
CA LYS A 164 2.83 -2.94 13.25
C LYS A 164 3.21 -4.20 12.48
N SER A 165 4.49 -4.45 12.29
CA SER A 165 4.98 -5.68 11.66
C SER A 165 4.64 -6.92 12.47
N LEU A 166 4.82 -6.87 13.78
CA LEU A 166 4.44 -7.98 14.68
C LEU A 166 2.92 -8.18 14.67
N GLU A 167 2.13 -7.10 14.75
CA GLU A 167 0.67 -7.15 14.69
C GLU A 167 0.19 -7.80 13.38
N ALA A 168 0.72 -7.38 12.23
CA ALA A 168 0.35 -7.88 10.93
C ALA A 168 0.66 -9.38 10.76
N LEU A 169 1.85 -9.83 11.17
CA LEU A 169 2.22 -11.26 11.18
C LEU A 169 1.34 -12.07 12.13
N THR A 170 1.01 -11.51 13.29
CA THR A 170 0.12 -12.13 14.26
C THR A 170 -1.30 -12.27 13.71
N ASN A 171 -1.80 -11.26 13.01
CA ASN A 171 -3.11 -11.30 12.38
C ASN A 171 -3.14 -12.33 11.25
N TRP A 172 -2.09 -12.45 10.44
CA TRP A 172 -1.99 -13.53 9.46
C TRP A 172 -2.01 -14.91 10.11
N ALA A 173 -1.27 -15.10 11.22
CA ALA A 173 -1.30 -16.35 11.98
C ALA A 173 -2.71 -16.69 12.48
N LYS A 174 -3.46 -15.70 13.00
CA LYS A 174 -4.86 -15.90 13.43
C LYS A 174 -5.77 -16.30 12.26
N LEU A 175 -5.64 -15.64 11.08
CA LEU A 175 -6.41 -15.97 9.89
C LEU A 175 -6.17 -17.41 9.41
N THR A 176 -4.94 -17.89 9.53
CA THR A 176 -4.54 -19.26 9.16
C THR A 176 -4.62 -20.27 10.30
N LYS A 177 -5.17 -19.84 11.45
CA LYS A 177 -5.32 -20.67 12.67
C LYS A 177 -3.99 -21.25 13.19
N VAL A 178 -2.89 -20.54 12.95
CA VAL A 178 -1.58 -20.86 13.52
C VAL A 178 -1.57 -20.43 14.98
N GLN A 179 -1.11 -21.32 15.85
CA GLN A 179 -0.98 -21.03 17.27
C GLN A 179 0.14 -20.02 17.51
N ILE A 180 -0.18 -18.96 18.25
CA ILE A 180 0.77 -17.94 18.66
C ILE A 180 1.15 -18.22 20.11
N PRO A 181 2.46 -18.37 20.43
CA PRO A 181 2.91 -18.56 21.80
C PRO A 181 2.53 -17.37 22.69
N SER A 182 2.25 -17.66 23.96
CA SER A 182 1.89 -16.64 24.95
C SER A 182 3.06 -15.70 25.31
N LYS A 183 4.30 -16.17 25.11
CA LYS A 183 5.52 -15.41 25.37
C LYS A 183 6.39 -15.41 24.12
N LEU A 184 6.79 -14.22 23.69
CA LEU A 184 7.74 -14.01 22.62
C LEU A 184 9.03 -13.40 23.20
N LEU A 185 10.17 -13.64 22.55
CA LEU A 185 11.48 -13.09 22.93
C LEU A 185 11.66 -11.64 22.44
N THR A 186 10.74 -11.16 21.62
CA THR A 186 10.73 -9.80 21.08
C THR A 186 9.64 -8.96 21.74
N THR A 187 9.88 -7.66 21.88
CA THR A 187 8.91 -6.69 22.37
C THR A 187 8.53 -5.74 21.24
N PRO A 188 7.22 -5.43 21.05
CA PRO A 188 6.82 -4.51 20.00
C PRO A 188 7.23 -3.07 20.32
N GLU A 189 7.78 -2.39 19.33
CA GLU A 189 7.99 -0.94 19.33
C GLU A 189 7.32 -0.32 18.12
N SER A 190 6.88 0.94 18.24
CA SER A 190 6.17 1.63 17.16
C SER A 190 7.07 2.16 16.06
N ASN A 191 8.36 2.31 16.33
CA ASN A 191 9.34 2.89 15.38
C ASN A 191 10.78 2.42 15.67
N PRO A 192 11.12 1.16 15.37
CA PRO A 192 12.44 0.65 15.65
C PRO A 192 13.48 1.29 14.71
N ASN A 193 14.49 1.93 15.30
CA ASN A 193 15.66 2.40 14.55
C ASN A 193 16.72 1.29 14.50
N ILE A 194 16.45 0.25 13.72
CA ILE A 194 17.34 -0.89 13.57
C ILE A 194 18.20 -0.71 12.33
N ASP A 195 19.50 -0.73 12.51
CA ASP A 195 20.48 -0.81 11.42
C ASP A 195 20.85 -2.28 11.19
N LEU A 196 20.28 -2.86 10.12
CA LEU A 196 20.51 -4.27 9.76
C LEU A 196 21.95 -4.59 9.40
N LEU A 197 22.76 -3.59 9.04
CA LEU A 197 24.19 -3.78 8.75
C LEU A 197 25.03 -4.00 10.03
N ASN A 198 24.53 -3.56 11.17
CA ASN A 198 25.22 -3.62 12.45
C ASN A 198 24.66 -4.67 13.43
N VAL A 199 23.72 -5.51 12.98
CA VAL A 199 23.25 -6.63 13.81
C VAL A 199 24.17 -7.83 13.70
N GLN A 200 24.16 -8.68 14.73
CA GLN A 200 24.92 -9.94 14.75
C GLN A 200 24.47 -10.87 13.60
N GLU A 201 25.40 -11.62 13.02
CA GLU A 201 25.07 -12.67 12.05
C GLU A 201 24.15 -13.74 12.68
N GLY A 202 23.18 -14.21 11.88
CA GLY A 202 22.17 -15.13 12.35
C GLY A 202 21.02 -14.46 13.12
N THR A 203 20.90 -13.13 13.06
CA THR A 203 19.79 -12.40 13.69
C THR A 203 18.52 -12.52 12.86
N LEU A 204 17.39 -12.76 13.55
CA LEU A 204 16.03 -12.63 13.05
C LEU A 204 15.42 -11.32 13.57
N SER A 205 14.96 -10.46 12.68
CA SER A 205 14.23 -9.24 13.02
C SER A 205 12.86 -9.20 12.36
N LEU A 206 11.89 -8.55 13.03
CA LEU A 206 10.58 -8.25 12.46
C LEU A 206 10.50 -6.76 12.16
N LEU A 207 10.34 -6.42 10.89
CA LEU A 207 10.40 -5.04 10.41
C LEU A 207 9.37 -4.79 9.31
N PRO A 208 9.05 -3.52 9.02
CA PRO A 208 8.34 -3.16 7.79
C PRO A 208 9.14 -3.53 6.55
N LEU A 209 8.46 -3.97 5.51
CA LEU A 209 9.07 -4.29 4.22
C LEU A 209 9.87 -3.10 3.68
N SER A 210 9.32 -1.90 3.77
CA SER A 210 9.97 -0.66 3.32
C SER A 210 11.32 -0.42 4.00
N VAL A 211 11.45 -0.75 5.29
CA VAL A 211 12.75 -0.64 6.02
C VAL A 211 13.77 -1.62 5.49
N VAL A 212 13.35 -2.86 5.32
CA VAL A 212 14.22 -3.96 4.87
C VAL A 212 14.76 -3.65 3.48
N LEU A 213 13.88 -3.23 2.55
CA LEU A 213 14.26 -2.91 1.18
C LEU A 213 15.15 -1.66 1.09
N ASN A 214 14.85 -0.60 1.85
CA ASN A 214 15.66 0.63 1.87
C ASN A 214 17.07 0.41 2.42
N GLN A 215 17.29 -0.64 3.24
CA GLN A 215 18.60 -1.04 3.71
C GLN A 215 19.29 -2.07 2.80
N GLY A 216 18.69 -2.42 1.66
CA GLY A 216 19.23 -3.35 0.67
C GLY A 216 19.15 -4.84 1.07
N PHE A 217 18.32 -5.17 2.05
CA PHE A 217 18.10 -6.56 2.47
C PHE A 217 16.89 -7.17 1.77
N SER A 218 16.87 -8.51 1.73
CA SER A 218 15.75 -9.29 1.21
C SER A 218 15.00 -9.95 2.37
N PRO A 219 13.69 -9.78 2.46
CA PRO A 219 12.89 -10.42 3.50
C PRO A 219 12.69 -11.91 3.22
N SER A 220 12.46 -12.68 4.28
CA SER A 220 12.12 -14.10 4.19
C SER A 220 10.76 -14.32 3.52
N SER A 221 10.68 -15.31 2.64
CA SER A 221 9.39 -15.79 2.12
C SER A 221 8.65 -16.61 3.18
N ILE A 222 7.32 -16.58 3.17
CA ILE A 222 6.48 -17.31 4.12
C ILE A 222 5.74 -18.44 3.41
N GLN A 223 5.89 -19.66 3.95
CA GLN A 223 5.11 -20.83 3.57
C GLN A 223 3.81 -20.86 4.39
N ALA A 224 2.70 -20.47 3.77
CA ALA A 224 1.37 -20.46 4.41
C ALA A 224 0.34 -21.17 3.50
N GLY A 225 0.48 -22.51 3.39
CA GLY A 225 -0.21 -23.28 2.34
C GLY A 225 0.55 -23.22 1.00
N THR A 226 0.69 -22.05 0.43
CA THR A 226 1.58 -21.71 -0.70
C THR A 226 2.79 -20.93 -0.22
N LEU A 227 3.87 -20.91 -1.01
CA LEU A 227 5.02 -20.06 -0.75
C LEU A 227 4.71 -18.64 -1.24
N VAL A 228 4.85 -17.65 -0.37
CA VAL A 228 4.59 -16.25 -0.68
C VAL A 228 5.81 -15.41 -0.29
N ALA A 229 6.43 -14.79 -1.27
CA ALA A 229 7.44 -13.77 -1.04
C ALA A 229 6.76 -12.40 -0.84
N PRO A 230 7.22 -11.56 0.10
CA PRO A 230 6.70 -10.21 0.27
C PRO A 230 7.26 -9.28 -0.81
N THR A 231 6.67 -9.34 -1.99
CA THR A 231 6.94 -8.45 -3.12
C THR A 231 5.88 -7.35 -3.18
N ASP A 232 6.15 -6.28 -3.92
CA ASP A 232 5.18 -5.20 -4.12
C ASP A 232 3.83 -5.74 -4.60
N THR A 233 3.85 -6.67 -5.56
CA THR A 233 2.63 -7.25 -6.14
C THR A 233 1.90 -8.18 -5.19
N SER A 234 2.60 -9.00 -4.40
CA SER A 234 1.98 -9.90 -3.41
C SER A 234 1.42 -9.14 -2.21
N VAL A 235 2.11 -8.08 -1.77
CA VAL A 235 1.63 -7.20 -0.69
C VAL A 235 0.44 -6.36 -1.17
N PHE A 236 0.47 -5.83 -2.40
CA PHE A 236 -0.68 -5.17 -3.02
C PHE A 236 -1.89 -6.10 -3.10
N ALA A 237 -1.69 -7.35 -3.55
CA ALA A 237 -2.73 -8.37 -3.59
C ALA A 237 -3.31 -8.65 -2.20
N GLY A 238 -2.47 -8.72 -1.14
CA GLY A 238 -2.91 -8.86 0.24
C GLY A 238 -3.71 -7.65 0.73
N ALA A 239 -3.25 -6.45 0.42
CA ALA A 239 -3.94 -5.20 0.76
C ALA A 239 -5.30 -5.07 0.06
N SER A 240 -5.43 -5.57 -1.16
CA SER A 240 -6.69 -5.53 -1.92
C SER A 240 -7.79 -6.42 -1.34
N GLN A 241 -7.43 -7.33 -0.43
CA GLN A 241 -8.39 -8.15 0.32
C GLN A 241 -8.89 -7.46 1.60
N PHE A 242 -8.79 -6.14 1.68
CA PHE A 242 -9.44 -5.35 2.71
C PHE A 242 -10.66 -4.62 2.15
N LYS A 243 -11.79 -4.78 2.83
CA LYS A 243 -13.00 -4.00 2.57
C LYS A 243 -12.89 -2.67 3.28
N ALA A 244 -12.92 -1.59 2.50
CA ALA A 244 -12.95 -0.22 3.02
C ALA A 244 -14.38 0.30 3.10
N THR A 245 -14.75 0.88 4.23
CA THR A 245 -16.04 1.52 4.42
C THR A 245 -15.88 2.84 5.18
N PRO A 246 -16.60 3.92 4.79
CA PRO A 246 -16.60 5.16 5.55
C PRO A 246 -17.21 4.93 6.95
N LYS A 247 -16.58 5.48 7.99
CA LYS A 247 -17.06 5.44 9.37
C LYS A 247 -16.79 6.80 10.04
N GLY A 248 -17.79 7.67 10.07
CA GLY A 248 -17.63 9.04 10.57
C GLY A 248 -16.61 9.84 9.75
N SER A 249 -15.58 10.33 10.42
CA SER A 249 -14.44 11.03 9.80
C SER A 249 -13.31 10.09 9.36
N SER A 250 -13.46 8.76 9.43
CA SER A 250 -12.42 7.80 9.13
C SER A 250 -12.89 6.74 8.12
N VAL A 251 -11.94 5.98 7.59
CA VAL A 251 -12.18 4.76 6.82
C VAL A 251 -11.95 3.56 7.72
N GLN A 252 -12.93 2.67 7.82
CA GLN A 252 -12.75 1.39 8.47
C GLN A 252 -12.25 0.36 7.45
N LEU A 253 -11.19 -0.35 7.81
CA LEU A 253 -10.63 -1.45 7.02
C LEU A 253 -10.91 -2.78 7.74
N VAL A 254 -11.49 -3.73 7.01
CA VAL A 254 -11.75 -5.08 7.50
C VAL A 254 -11.20 -6.08 6.50
N GLN A 255 -10.29 -6.93 6.92
CA GLN A 255 -9.72 -7.97 6.07
C GLN A 255 -10.78 -9.01 5.73
N ASP A 256 -10.94 -9.31 4.44
CA ASP A 256 -11.90 -10.26 3.90
C ASP A 256 -11.21 -11.12 2.83
N LEU A 257 -10.79 -12.32 3.22
CA LEU A 257 -10.09 -13.26 2.33
C LEU A 257 -10.97 -13.81 1.20
N ALA A 258 -12.28 -13.55 1.22
CA ALA A 258 -13.18 -13.93 0.14
C ALA A 258 -13.15 -12.92 -1.02
N LEU A 259 -12.52 -11.75 -0.83
CA LEU A 259 -12.33 -10.80 -1.92
C LEU A 259 -11.27 -11.32 -2.89
N GLU A 260 -11.59 -11.26 -4.19
CA GLU A 260 -10.63 -11.53 -5.23
C GLU A 260 -9.51 -10.46 -5.20
N PRO A 261 -8.23 -10.87 -5.20
CA PRO A 261 -7.12 -9.93 -5.22
C PRO A 261 -7.12 -9.08 -6.48
N GLU A 262 -6.89 -7.78 -6.33
CA GLU A 262 -6.71 -6.88 -7.48
C GLU A 262 -5.37 -7.17 -8.19
N ILE A 263 -5.36 -6.97 -9.50
CA ILE A 263 -4.16 -7.10 -10.32
C ILE A 263 -3.35 -5.81 -10.17
N ALA A 264 -2.12 -5.91 -9.72
CA ALA A 264 -1.22 -4.77 -9.64
C ALA A 264 -0.96 -4.16 -11.03
N LYS A 265 -0.76 -2.84 -11.11
CA LYS A 265 -0.49 -2.15 -12.37
C LYS A 265 0.72 -2.76 -13.08
N GLY A 266 0.53 -3.15 -14.32
CA GLY A 266 1.57 -3.77 -15.15
C GLY A 266 1.74 -5.28 -14.98
N ALA A 267 0.99 -5.92 -14.08
CA ALA A 267 0.95 -7.37 -13.95
C ALA A 267 -0.12 -7.99 -14.87
N GLU A 268 0.11 -9.21 -15.32
CA GLU A 268 -0.86 -9.94 -16.16
C GLU A 268 -1.97 -10.62 -15.32
N LYS A 269 -1.67 -10.92 -14.06
CA LYS A 269 -2.59 -11.57 -13.11
C LYS A 269 -2.29 -11.10 -11.70
N ALA A 270 -3.26 -11.29 -10.81
CA ALA A 270 -3.03 -11.09 -9.38
C ALA A 270 -1.98 -12.09 -8.86
N ASP A 271 -1.09 -11.60 -8.00
CA ASP A 271 -0.13 -12.45 -7.31
C ASP A 271 -0.78 -13.18 -6.13
N THR A 272 -0.10 -14.16 -5.58
CA THR A 272 -0.52 -14.81 -4.33
C THR A 272 -0.44 -13.79 -3.19
N PRO A 273 -1.55 -13.52 -2.47
CA PRO A 273 -1.57 -12.46 -1.46
C PRO A 273 -0.63 -12.72 -0.29
N TYR A 274 0.22 -11.75 0.03
CA TYR A 274 0.95 -11.69 1.29
C TYR A 274 0.05 -11.04 2.34
N GLN A 275 -0.29 -11.74 3.41
CA GLN A 275 -1.38 -11.31 4.30
C GLN A 275 -0.94 -10.46 5.49
N ALA A 276 0.37 -10.38 5.80
CA ALA A 276 0.87 -9.54 6.89
C ALA A 276 1.02 -8.08 6.44
N VAL A 277 -0.08 -7.48 5.97
CA VAL A 277 -0.11 -6.09 5.50
C VAL A 277 -0.66 -5.15 6.57
N PHE A 278 -0.21 -3.90 6.52
CA PHE A 278 -0.77 -2.80 7.28
C PHE A 278 -0.73 -1.51 6.45
N PHE A 279 -1.40 -0.48 6.93
CA PHE A 279 -1.58 0.76 6.19
C PHE A 279 -0.93 1.94 6.90
N GLY A 280 -0.28 2.81 6.12
CA GLY A 280 -0.01 4.16 6.54
C GLY A 280 -1.25 5.03 6.35
N TRP A 281 -1.44 5.99 7.22
CA TRP A 281 -2.62 6.85 7.29
C TRP A 281 -2.24 8.30 7.13
N GLN A 282 -3.07 9.05 6.43
CA GLN A 282 -3.13 10.49 6.54
C GLN A 282 -4.29 10.88 7.46
N VAL A 283 -3.99 11.76 8.42
CA VAL A 283 -4.94 12.23 9.44
C VAL A 283 -5.00 13.75 9.35
N LEU A 284 -6.14 14.28 8.96
CA LEU A 284 -6.42 15.70 8.83
C LEU A 284 -7.04 16.19 10.12
N THR A 285 -6.40 17.18 10.76
CA THR A 285 -6.75 17.66 12.11
C THR A 285 -6.98 19.16 12.15
N GLY A 286 -7.58 19.64 13.25
CA GLY A 286 -7.87 21.04 13.47
C GLY A 286 -9.21 21.47 12.90
N GLU A 287 -9.29 22.70 12.39
CA GLU A 287 -10.48 23.22 11.73
C GLU A 287 -10.62 22.60 10.32
N ASP A 288 -11.81 22.08 10.01
CA ASP A 288 -12.12 21.52 8.70
C ASP A 288 -12.06 22.60 7.62
N ASN A 289 -11.02 22.56 6.79
CA ASN A 289 -10.80 23.55 5.74
C ASN A 289 -10.52 22.89 4.39
N LEU A 290 -10.81 23.62 3.31
CA LEU A 290 -10.73 23.10 1.95
C LEU A 290 -9.28 22.87 1.50
N THR A 291 -8.32 23.70 1.93
CA THR A 291 -6.92 23.55 1.55
C THR A 291 -6.34 22.23 2.07
N THR A 292 -6.53 21.92 3.36
CA THR A 292 -6.07 20.64 3.92
C THR A 292 -6.77 19.46 3.27
N ARG A 293 -8.05 19.57 2.94
CA ARG A 293 -8.77 18.53 2.17
C ARG A 293 -8.26 18.36 0.76
N ALA A 294 -7.93 19.45 0.07
CA ALA A 294 -7.35 19.43 -1.28
C ALA A 294 -5.97 18.74 -1.27
N VAL A 295 -5.13 19.05 -0.28
CA VAL A 295 -3.86 18.36 -0.06
C VAL A 295 -4.09 16.87 0.19
N GLY A 296 -4.96 16.50 1.14
CA GLY A 296 -5.25 15.09 1.43
C GLY A 296 -5.76 14.31 0.21
N ARG A 297 -6.57 14.96 -0.66
CA ARG A 297 -7.00 14.40 -1.93
C ARG A 297 -5.84 14.26 -2.92
N PHE A 298 -4.96 15.26 -2.98
CA PHE A 298 -3.80 15.27 -3.86
C PHE A 298 -2.90 14.06 -3.61
N LEU A 299 -2.61 13.75 -2.34
CA LEU A 299 -1.77 12.61 -1.95
C LEU A 299 -2.36 11.24 -2.37
N LEU A 300 -3.66 11.17 -2.62
CA LEU A 300 -4.35 9.95 -3.05
C LEU A 300 -4.45 9.80 -4.58
N ARG A 301 -3.94 10.76 -5.37
CA ARG A 301 -3.95 10.67 -6.83
C ARG A 301 -3.11 9.49 -7.33
N MET A 302 -3.47 8.94 -8.48
CA MET A 302 -2.75 7.79 -9.06
C MET A 302 -1.28 8.08 -9.38
N ASP A 303 -0.97 9.29 -9.84
CA ASP A 303 0.40 9.72 -10.11
C ASP A 303 1.22 9.82 -8.83
N GLU A 304 0.66 10.40 -7.75
CA GLU A 304 1.31 10.47 -6.45
C GLU A 304 1.49 9.07 -5.83
N GLN A 305 0.49 8.22 -5.94
CA GLN A 305 0.61 6.81 -5.53
C GLN A 305 1.70 6.07 -6.32
N GLY A 306 1.97 6.50 -7.55
CA GLY A 306 3.06 6.01 -8.38
C GLY A 306 4.46 6.44 -7.93
N THR A 307 4.60 7.39 -7.00
CA THR A 307 5.90 7.81 -6.44
C THR A 307 6.31 7.01 -5.20
N LEU A 308 5.35 6.33 -4.55
CA LEU A 308 5.56 5.55 -3.32
C LEU A 308 6.66 4.47 -3.42
N PRO A 309 6.85 3.76 -4.56
CA PRO A 309 7.94 2.81 -4.71
C PRO A 309 9.34 3.42 -4.53
N GLY A 310 9.53 4.72 -4.76
CA GLY A 310 10.77 5.43 -4.46
C GLY A 310 11.13 5.41 -2.97
N ALA A 311 10.15 5.23 -2.09
CA ALA A 311 10.33 5.05 -0.65
C ALA A 311 10.10 3.59 -0.22
N SER A 312 10.10 2.64 -1.15
CA SER A 312 9.77 1.22 -0.91
C SER A 312 8.38 1.02 -0.27
N LEU A 313 7.45 1.92 -0.53
CA LEU A 313 6.05 1.83 -0.11
C LEU A 313 5.16 1.47 -1.31
N ILE A 314 3.99 0.92 -1.02
CA ILE A 314 3.08 0.39 -2.03
C ILE A 314 1.82 1.25 -2.09
N GLY A 315 1.36 1.55 -3.30
CA GLY A 315 0.13 2.30 -3.52
C GLY A 315 -1.11 1.56 -3.02
N LEU A 316 -2.15 2.33 -2.73
CA LEU A 316 -3.42 1.76 -2.28
C LEU A 316 -4.13 0.98 -3.40
N PRO A 317 -4.77 -0.16 -3.10
CA PRO A 317 -5.75 -0.78 -3.97
C PRO A 317 -6.87 0.18 -4.36
N SER A 318 -7.39 0.04 -5.58
CA SER A 318 -8.32 1.01 -6.20
C SER A 318 -9.55 1.30 -5.35
N LYS A 319 -10.16 0.26 -4.77
CA LYS A 319 -11.37 0.40 -3.92
C LYS A 319 -11.10 1.15 -2.62
N ILE A 320 -9.95 0.90 -1.99
CA ILE A 320 -9.55 1.58 -0.76
C ILE A 320 -9.25 3.05 -1.08
N ARG A 321 -8.50 3.30 -2.16
CA ARG A 321 -8.16 4.63 -2.63
C ARG A 321 -9.42 5.45 -2.95
N GLN A 322 -10.38 4.86 -3.65
CA GLN A 322 -11.64 5.52 -4.00
C GLN A 322 -12.43 5.95 -2.74
N VAL A 323 -12.60 5.05 -1.76
CA VAL A 323 -13.28 5.38 -0.50
C VAL A 323 -12.55 6.50 0.24
N SER A 324 -11.22 6.44 0.28
CA SER A 324 -10.34 7.44 0.88
C SER A 324 -10.49 8.80 0.19
N THR A 325 -10.40 8.83 -1.13
CA THR A 325 -10.56 10.05 -1.95
C THR A 325 -11.94 10.69 -1.74
N ASN A 326 -13.00 9.89 -1.70
CA ASN A 326 -14.35 10.40 -1.47
C ASN A 326 -14.50 11.05 -0.08
N LEU A 327 -13.88 10.47 0.94
CA LEU A 327 -13.94 11.01 2.31
C LEU A 327 -13.23 12.36 2.44
N VAL A 328 -12.00 12.46 1.92
CA VAL A 328 -11.22 13.72 1.98
C VAL A 328 -11.78 14.81 1.06
N SER A 329 -12.49 14.43 -0.01
CA SER A 329 -13.05 15.37 -0.99
C SER A 329 -14.34 16.05 -0.53
N LYS A 330 -14.83 15.75 0.66
CA LYS A 330 -16.07 16.34 1.19
C LYS A 330 -15.97 17.86 1.23
N GLY A 331 -16.92 18.55 0.57
CA GLY A 331 -16.94 20.01 0.47
C GLY A 331 -16.10 20.62 -0.65
N LEU A 332 -15.19 19.87 -1.26
CA LEU A 332 -14.42 20.36 -2.40
C LEU A 332 -15.29 20.50 -3.65
N LYS A 333 -15.01 21.53 -4.44
CA LYS A 333 -15.61 21.72 -5.77
C LYS A 333 -14.85 20.87 -6.78
N LEU A 334 -15.31 19.66 -6.99
CA LEU A 334 -14.68 18.75 -7.96
C LEU A 334 -14.87 19.28 -9.40
N PRO A 335 -13.84 19.16 -10.25
CA PRO A 335 -13.95 19.53 -11.66
C PRO A 335 -15.07 18.73 -12.33
N LYS A 336 -15.92 19.42 -13.10
CA LYS A 336 -16.92 18.73 -13.92
C LYS A 336 -16.20 18.13 -15.13
N VAL A 337 -16.16 16.82 -15.21
CA VAL A 337 -15.68 16.15 -16.43
C VAL A 337 -16.77 16.29 -17.49
N THR A 338 -16.57 17.22 -18.43
CA THR A 338 -17.41 17.31 -19.61
C THR A 338 -16.88 16.29 -20.60
N ILE A 339 -17.50 15.09 -20.60
CA ILE A 339 -17.27 14.12 -21.67
C ILE A 339 -17.85 14.75 -22.93
N LYS A 340 -17.00 15.31 -23.80
CA LYS A 340 -17.44 15.73 -25.13
C LYS A 340 -17.93 14.46 -25.86
N LYS A 341 -19.22 14.41 -26.14
CA LYS A 341 -19.84 13.38 -26.98
C LYS A 341 -19.31 13.49 -28.40
#